data_6a6efe2483768a48f79401600ef13157
#
_entry.id   6a6efe2483768a48f79401600ef13157
#
_cell.length_a   1.000
_cell.length_b   1.000
_cell.length_c   1.000
_cell.angle_alpha   90.00
_cell.angle_beta   90.00
_cell.angle_gamma   90.00
#
_symmetry.space_group_name_H-M   'P 1'
#
loop_
_entity.id
_entity.type
_entity.pdbx_description
1 polymer ?
#
loop_
_entity_poly.entity_id
_entity_poly.type
_entity_poly.pdbx_seq_one_letter_code
_entity_poly.pdbx_strand_id
1 'polypeptide(L)'
;MMYNKFINFASKFNFLSMDRIKDLNRIKVVLTEKHLTSKWLAEQLGKSTCTVSKWCSQKSQPDLQTIDQIAKLLDVKRSDLIVD
;
A
#
# COMPACT_ATOMS: atom_id res chain seq x y z
N MET A 1 22.30 -10.47 0.26
CA MET A 1 22.42 -10.76 0.24
C MET A 1 21.60 -10.63 0.09
N MET A 2 22.17 -10.54 0.12
CA MET A 2 22.16 -10.79 -0.03
C MET A 2 21.33 -10.57 -0.30
N TYR A 3 21.99 -10.60 -0.17
CA TYR A 3 21.89 -10.78 -0.38
C TYR A 3 21.18 -10.69 -0.67
N ASN A 4 21.80 -11.02 -0.91
CA ASN A 4 21.63 -11.46 -0.88
C ASN A 4 21.04 -11.46 -0.94
N LYS A 5 21.61 -11.59 -1.18
CA LYS A 5 21.36 -12.13 -0.99
C LYS A 5 20.55 -12.19 -0.98
N PHE A 6 20.85 -12.32 -0.76
CA PHE A 6 20.33 -12.80 -0.68
C PHE A 6 19.37 -12.73 -1.05
N ILE A 7 20.02 -13.06 -1.60
CA ILE A 7 19.57 -13.53 -1.60
C ILE A 7 18.99 -13.53 -1.79
N ASN A 8 19.14 -13.78 -2.08
CA ASN A 8 18.76 -14.26 -1.99
C ASN A 8 17.94 -14.42 -2.05
N PHE A 9 17.98 -14.58 -2.14
CA PHE A 9 17.40 -15.26 -1.96
C PHE A 9 16.42 -15.25 -2.30
N ALA A 10 16.97 -15.20 -2.53
CA ALA A 10 16.39 -15.65 -2.56
C ALA A 10 15.73 -15.60 -3.01
N SER A 11 15.90 -15.59 -3.33
CA SER A 11 15.45 -15.86 -3.37
C SER A 11 14.81 -15.88 -3.63
N LYS A 12 14.90 -15.99 -3.76
CA LYS A 12 14.39 -16.33 -3.79
C LYS A 12 13.49 -16.35 -3.75
N PHE A 13 13.40 -16.62 -3.83
CA PHE A 13 12.53 -16.91 -3.58
C PHE A 13 11.65 -16.63 -3.77
N ASN A 14 11.72 -16.63 -3.78
CA ASN A 14 10.96 -16.59 -3.96
C ASN A 14 10.37 -16.48 -4.41
N PHE A 15 10.29 -16.93 -4.63
CA PHE A 15 9.62 -17.06 -4.96
C PHE A 15 8.74 -17.09 -5.18
N LEU A 16 8.69 -17.31 -4.93
CA LEU A 16 7.72 -17.43 -5.17
C LEU A 16 6.73 -17.10 -5.10
N SER A 17 6.66 -17.01 -4.96
CA SER A 17 5.29 -16.82 -4.90
C SER A 17 4.78 -15.50 -4.43
N MET A 18 5.47 -14.74 -3.84
CA MET A 18 5.03 -13.43 -3.49
C MET A 18 4.83 -12.58 -4.69
N ASP A 19 5.36 -12.96 -5.75
CA ASP A 19 5.10 -12.31 -7.01
C ASP A 19 3.66 -12.50 -7.48
N ARG A 20 2.90 -13.34 -6.81
CA ARG A 20 1.48 -13.48 -7.09
C ARG A 20 0.67 -12.32 -6.55
N ILE A 21 1.20 -11.61 -5.56
CA ILE A 21 0.55 -10.43 -5.01
C ILE A 21 1.27 -9.23 -5.54
N LYS A 22 0.63 -8.55 -6.47
CA LYS A 22 1.22 -7.39 -7.10
C LYS A 22 0.70 -6.14 -6.43
N ASP A 23 1.60 -5.28 -5.99
CA ASP A 23 1.21 -4.02 -5.39
C ASP A 23 0.60 -3.12 -6.44
N LEU A 24 -0.64 -2.72 -6.23
CA LEU A 24 -1.35 -1.81 -7.11
C LEU A 24 -1.46 -0.41 -6.53
N ASN A 25 -1.27 -0.27 -5.23
CA ASN A 25 -1.28 1.04 -4.61
C ASN A 25 -0.11 1.18 -3.64
N ARG A 26 0.19 2.43 -3.28
CA ARG A 26 1.26 2.76 -2.36
C ARG A 26 0.73 3.44 -1.11
N ILE A 27 -0.50 3.16 -0.74
CA ILE A 27 -1.15 3.84 0.40
C ILE A 27 -0.34 3.63 1.67
N LYS A 28 0.05 2.39 1.96
CA LYS A 28 0.80 2.10 3.18
C LYS A 28 2.15 2.82 3.19
N VAL A 29 2.82 2.87 2.05
CA VAL A 29 4.11 3.54 1.95
C VAL A 29 3.97 5.02 2.27
N VAL A 30 2.98 5.67 1.68
CA VAL A 30 2.76 7.10 1.89
C VAL A 30 2.35 7.38 3.34
N LEU A 31 1.46 6.55 3.90
CA LEU A 31 1.08 6.69 5.32
C LEU A 31 2.30 6.59 6.21
N THR A 32 3.16 5.60 5.96
CA THR A 32 4.36 5.39 6.76
C THR A 32 5.31 6.58 6.64
N GLU A 33 5.50 7.10 5.44
CA GLU A 33 6.35 8.26 5.21
C GLU A 33 5.86 9.49 5.98
N LYS A 34 4.55 9.62 6.13
CA LYS A 34 3.96 10.76 6.84
C LYS A 34 3.67 10.46 8.30
N HIS A 35 4.09 9.30 8.79
CA HIS A 35 3.88 8.86 10.18
C HIS A 35 2.40 8.80 10.55
N LEU A 36 1.57 8.36 9.62
CA LEU A 36 0.13 8.21 9.82
C LEU A 36 -0.24 6.73 9.78
N THR A 37 -1.40 6.40 10.38
CA THR A 37 -1.85 5.02 10.51
C THR A 37 -3.06 4.74 9.62
N SER A 38 -3.29 3.46 9.36
CA SER A 38 -4.49 3.03 8.65
C SER A 38 -5.74 3.40 9.43
N LYS A 39 -5.68 3.33 10.76
CA LYS A 39 -6.80 3.72 11.61
C LYS A 39 -7.15 5.19 11.42
N TRP A 40 -6.12 6.04 11.40
CA TRP A 40 -6.34 7.46 11.15
C TRP A 40 -7.02 7.69 9.80
N LEU A 41 -6.51 7.03 8.77
CA LEU A 41 -7.08 7.20 7.44
C LEU A 41 -8.53 6.72 7.38
N ALA A 42 -8.82 5.59 8.01
CA ALA A 42 -10.17 5.06 8.08
C ALA A 42 -11.11 6.07 8.72
N GLU A 43 -10.69 6.68 9.82
CA GLU A 43 -11.49 7.68 10.51
C GLU A 43 -11.77 8.89 9.61
N GLN A 44 -10.76 9.34 8.87
CA GLN A 44 -10.91 10.49 7.98
C GLN A 44 -11.87 10.21 6.84
N LEU A 45 -11.91 8.97 6.36
CA LEU A 45 -12.74 8.59 5.23
C LEU A 45 -14.13 8.10 5.64
N GLY A 46 -14.36 7.90 6.94
CA GLY A 46 -15.60 7.27 7.39
C GLY A 46 -15.71 5.82 6.99
N LYS A 47 -14.59 5.13 6.87
CA LYS A 47 -14.52 3.72 6.51
C LYS A 47 -14.04 2.90 7.71
N SER A 48 -14.23 1.58 7.66
CA SER A 48 -13.72 0.73 8.71
C SER A 48 -12.20 0.57 8.57
N THR A 49 -11.53 0.34 9.69
CA THR A 49 -10.10 0.05 9.68
C THR A 49 -9.81 -1.20 8.86
N CYS A 50 -10.71 -2.18 8.91
CA CYS A 50 -10.58 -3.41 8.14
C CYS A 50 -10.51 -3.11 6.64
N THR A 51 -11.38 -2.22 6.15
CA THR A 51 -11.40 -1.84 4.74
C THR A 51 -10.06 -1.22 4.33
N VAL A 52 -9.57 -0.27 5.12
CA VAL A 52 -8.30 0.40 4.81
C VAL A 52 -7.13 -0.59 4.91
N SER A 53 -7.15 -1.48 5.89
CA SER A 53 -6.12 -2.51 6.02
C SER A 53 -6.05 -3.40 4.78
N LYS A 54 -7.21 -3.72 4.21
CA LYS A 54 -7.23 -4.52 2.97
C LYS A 54 -6.58 -3.77 1.82
N TRP A 55 -6.78 -2.46 1.72
CA TRP A 55 -6.11 -1.66 0.69
C TRP A 55 -4.60 -1.69 0.91
N CYS A 56 -4.16 -1.51 2.15
CA CYS A 56 -2.73 -1.49 2.48
C CYS A 56 -2.06 -2.83 2.21
N SER A 57 -2.79 -3.92 2.38
CA SER A 57 -2.26 -5.27 2.15
C SER A 57 -2.50 -5.76 0.72
N GLN A 58 -3.07 -4.92 -0.14
CA GLN A 58 -3.33 -5.22 -1.56
C GLN A 58 -4.42 -6.29 -1.76
N LYS A 59 -5.19 -6.60 -0.72
CA LYS A 59 -6.28 -7.56 -0.85
C LYS A 59 -7.48 -6.99 -1.57
N SER A 60 -7.65 -5.68 -1.51
CA SER A 60 -8.66 -4.98 -2.28
C SER A 60 -8.12 -3.61 -2.62
N GLN A 61 -8.78 -2.93 -3.55
CA GLN A 61 -8.33 -1.63 -3.99
C GLN A 61 -9.46 -0.60 -3.81
N PRO A 62 -9.13 0.64 -3.40
CA PRO A 62 -10.12 1.70 -3.37
C PRO A 62 -10.45 2.11 -4.81
N ASP A 63 -11.65 2.68 -4.99
CA ASP A 63 -12.01 3.20 -6.31
C ASP A 63 -11.31 4.55 -6.55
N LEU A 64 -11.45 5.07 -7.76
CA LEU A 64 -10.75 6.29 -8.14
C LEU A 64 -11.18 7.49 -7.30
N GLN A 65 -12.47 7.56 -6.95
CA GLN A 65 -12.95 8.65 -6.12
C GLN A 65 -12.33 8.61 -4.73
N THR A 66 -12.19 7.43 -4.17
CA THR A 66 -11.55 7.25 -2.87
C THR A 66 -10.07 7.56 -2.95
N ILE A 67 -9.39 7.16 -4.02
CA ILE A 67 -7.98 7.49 -4.25
C ILE A 67 -7.82 9.02 -4.26
N ASP A 68 -8.73 9.73 -4.92
CA ASP A 68 -8.68 11.19 -4.95
C ASP A 68 -8.82 11.79 -3.56
N GLN A 69 -9.74 11.25 -2.76
CA GLN A 69 -9.93 11.70 -1.38
C GLN A 69 -8.68 11.44 -0.52
N ILE A 70 -8.08 10.27 -0.67
CA ILE A 70 -6.87 9.93 0.07
C ILE A 70 -5.73 10.87 -0.33
N ALA A 71 -5.58 11.13 -1.62
CA ALA A 71 -4.53 12.03 -2.10
C ALA A 71 -4.67 13.41 -1.49
N LYS A 72 -5.90 13.93 -1.41
CA LYS A 72 -6.14 15.24 -0.80
C LYS A 72 -5.84 15.24 0.69
N LEU A 73 -6.23 14.17 1.39
CA LEU A 73 -5.97 14.06 2.82
C LEU A 73 -4.48 13.97 3.13
N LEU A 74 -3.72 13.31 2.27
CA LEU A 74 -2.29 13.11 2.48
C LEU A 74 -1.44 14.18 1.81
N ASP A 75 -2.08 15.10 1.09
CA ASP A 75 -1.41 16.19 0.38
C ASP A 75 -0.37 15.63 -0.61
N VAL A 76 -0.80 14.67 -1.40
CA VAL A 76 0.03 14.07 -2.45
C VAL A 76 -0.79 13.99 -3.73
N LYS A 77 -0.12 13.66 -4.82
CA LYS A 77 -0.80 13.44 -6.10
C LYS A 77 -1.41 12.04 -6.13
N ARG A 78 -2.47 11.86 -6.91
CA ARG A 78 -3.03 10.53 -7.10
C ARG A 78 -2.00 9.56 -7.64
N SER A 79 -1.13 10.02 -8.52
CA SER A 79 -0.08 9.18 -9.09
C SER A 79 0.90 8.68 -8.03
N ASP A 80 1.01 9.39 -6.91
CA ASP A 80 1.88 8.96 -5.81
C ASP A 80 1.29 7.78 -5.04
N LEU A 81 0.00 7.51 -5.23
CA LEU A 81 -0.71 6.43 -4.55
C LEU A 81 -0.89 5.19 -5.43
N ILE A 82 -0.56 5.29 -6.69
CA ILE A 82 -0.81 4.21 -7.65
C ILE A 82 0.54 3.70 -8.17
N VAL A 83 0.64 2.36 -8.26
CA VAL A 83 1.83 1.72 -8.80
C VAL A 83 1.64 1.58 -10.30
N ASP A 84 2.64 1.98 -11.06
CA ASP A 84 2.62 1.83 -12.52
C ASP A 84 2.97 0.41 -12.97
#